data_cb6178cdbeaef24e570cdb7e57704a08
#
_entry.id   cb6178cdbeaef24e570cdb7e57704a08
#
_cell.length_a   1.000
_cell.length_b   1.000
_cell.length_c   1.000
_cell.angle_alpha   90.00
_cell.angle_beta   90.00
_cell.angle_gamma   90.00
#
_symmetry.space_group_name_H-M   'P 1'
#
loop_
_entity.id
_entity.type
_entity.pdbx_description
1 polymer ?
#
loop_
_entity_poly.entity_id
_entity_poly.type
_entity_poly.pdbx_seq_one_letter_code
_entity_poly.pdbx_strand_id
1 'polypeptide(L)'
;MVYTNGEKIIQLSGVEAVYTSCEFIMRYLIGFAAENGCVVVDATGCTLYTDRRYTEAAEKLFDGTNVTVAMYNRDEVLQRLAAYKSVGISFDQTAHIEYLALEKAGINLVNVDEGFSTAMMVKSEWELDNIAKACEIAEDAFNELLPEIKEGMAEMEVAALLEYKMRKLGAEGLSFPTIVAFGAHAAVPHHETGMTKLQFGDEILIDFGCKVNGYCSDITRTFLFGDDGKHEAFKKAYASVLKAHNLAQEKIVSGMTGKEADAIARDSLKADGYGELFTHSLGHGIGLNVHEKPGVSPRGEIKLEDGMVFSDEPGVYEAGQYGIRIEDTVTLKNGKVMSFMSKTKKDLIIL
;
A
#
# COMPACT_ATOMS: atom_id res chain seq x y z
N MET A 1 -16.86 -6.41 -17.35
CA MET A 1 -16.52 -6.54 -15.93
C MET A 1 -17.75 -6.14 -15.12
N VAL A 2 -18.07 -6.83 -14.03
CA VAL A 2 -19.17 -6.46 -13.11
C VAL A 2 -18.53 -5.84 -11.87
N TYR A 3 -18.92 -4.63 -11.53
CA TYR A 3 -18.38 -3.93 -10.37
C TYR A 3 -19.34 -4.11 -9.17
N THR A 4 -18.95 -4.95 -8.20
CA THR A 4 -19.80 -5.36 -7.06
C THR A 4 -19.30 -4.80 -5.71
N ASN A 5 -18.18 -4.08 -5.70
CA ASN A 5 -17.62 -3.55 -4.45
C ASN A 5 -18.59 -2.63 -3.69
N GLY A 6 -19.36 -1.83 -4.43
CA GLY A 6 -20.38 -0.98 -3.83
C GLY A 6 -21.51 -1.76 -3.16
N GLU A 7 -21.95 -2.85 -3.76
CA GLU A 7 -22.98 -3.75 -3.19
C GLU A 7 -22.48 -4.37 -1.88
N LYS A 8 -21.22 -4.78 -1.84
CA LYS A 8 -20.58 -5.32 -0.63
C LYS A 8 -20.60 -4.29 0.52
N ILE A 9 -20.32 -3.01 0.22
CA ILE A 9 -20.36 -1.95 1.23
C ILE A 9 -21.78 -1.69 1.71
N ILE A 10 -22.77 -1.63 0.80
CA ILE A 10 -24.19 -1.50 1.14
C ILE A 10 -24.62 -2.60 2.11
N GLN A 11 -24.25 -3.86 1.82
CA GLN A 11 -24.57 -5.02 2.67
C GLN A 11 -23.90 -4.94 4.04
N LEU A 12 -22.60 -4.61 4.09
CA LEU A 12 -21.84 -4.50 5.33
C LEU A 12 -22.33 -3.35 6.22
N SER A 13 -22.79 -2.26 5.63
CA SER A 13 -23.17 -1.03 6.35
C SER A 13 -24.68 -0.87 6.58
N GLY A 14 -25.51 -1.68 5.91
CA GLY A 14 -26.97 -1.64 6.04
C GLY A 14 -27.60 -0.34 5.51
N VAL A 15 -27.00 0.31 4.51
CA VAL A 15 -27.50 1.56 3.89
C VAL A 15 -28.22 1.27 2.58
N GLU A 16 -29.09 2.19 2.12
CA GLU A 16 -29.80 2.05 0.84
C GLU A 16 -28.96 2.45 -0.37
N ALA A 17 -28.01 3.39 -0.17
CA ALA A 17 -27.09 3.82 -1.21
C ALA A 17 -25.73 4.19 -0.61
N VAL A 18 -24.68 4.18 -1.44
CA VAL A 18 -23.36 4.71 -1.12
C VAL A 18 -23.04 5.84 -2.09
N TYR A 19 -22.53 6.94 -1.56
CA TYR A 19 -22.09 8.10 -2.33
C TYR A 19 -20.63 8.41 -2.04
N THR A 20 -19.89 8.79 -3.07
CA THR A 20 -18.52 9.31 -2.93
C THR A 20 -18.16 10.28 -4.06
N SER A 21 -17.42 11.34 -3.72
CA SER A 21 -16.67 12.20 -4.64
C SER A 21 -15.15 12.01 -4.48
N CYS A 22 -14.72 11.14 -3.56
CA CYS A 22 -13.30 10.83 -3.35
C CYS A 22 -12.77 9.92 -4.46
N GLU A 23 -11.74 10.37 -5.19
CA GLU A 23 -11.12 9.63 -6.30
C GLU A 23 -10.61 8.25 -5.87
N PHE A 24 -10.05 8.14 -4.67
CA PHE A 24 -9.59 6.89 -4.10
C PHE A 24 -10.73 5.87 -3.98
N ILE A 25 -11.88 6.29 -3.42
CA ILE A 25 -13.05 5.42 -3.26
C ILE A 25 -13.70 5.12 -4.63
N MET A 26 -13.73 6.09 -5.56
CA MET A 26 -14.19 5.84 -6.93
C MET A 26 -13.35 4.73 -7.59
N ARG A 27 -12.02 4.76 -7.46
CA ARG A 27 -11.14 3.69 -7.97
C ARG A 27 -11.50 2.33 -7.39
N TYR A 28 -11.77 2.27 -6.09
CA TYR A 28 -12.20 1.02 -5.46
C TYR A 28 -13.54 0.51 -5.99
N LEU A 29 -14.52 1.42 -6.15
CA LEU A 29 -15.87 1.05 -6.57
C LEU A 29 -15.96 0.65 -8.04
N ILE A 30 -15.26 1.38 -8.93
CA ILE A 30 -15.43 1.27 -10.39
C ILE A 30 -14.12 1.21 -11.19
N GLY A 31 -12.94 1.17 -10.55
CA GLY A 31 -11.66 1.15 -11.25
C GLY A 31 -11.30 2.45 -11.98
N PHE A 32 -12.05 3.53 -11.78
CA PHE A 32 -11.89 4.82 -12.45
C PHE A 32 -12.12 5.97 -11.49
N ALA A 33 -11.41 7.07 -11.69
CA ALA A 33 -11.62 8.30 -10.93
C ALA A 33 -11.77 9.49 -11.89
N ALA A 34 -12.66 10.39 -11.54
CA ALA A 34 -12.90 11.63 -12.28
C ALA A 34 -12.87 12.82 -11.31
N GLU A 35 -11.93 13.73 -11.53
CA GLU A 35 -11.91 15.01 -10.82
C GLU A 35 -13.25 15.73 -11.02
N ASN A 36 -13.82 16.29 -9.94
CA ASN A 36 -15.15 16.91 -9.95
C ASN A 36 -16.32 15.98 -10.35
N GLY A 37 -16.14 14.66 -10.21
CA GLY A 37 -17.19 13.67 -10.38
C GLY A 37 -17.66 13.09 -9.06
N CYS A 38 -18.68 12.23 -9.12
CA CYS A 38 -19.10 11.41 -7.99
C CYS A 38 -19.68 10.07 -8.45
N VAL A 39 -19.67 9.11 -7.56
CA VAL A 39 -20.25 7.79 -7.77
C VAL A 39 -21.41 7.60 -6.79
N VAL A 40 -22.52 7.12 -7.29
CA VAL A 40 -23.65 6.64 -6.49
C VAL A 40 -23.87 5.17 -6.78
N VAL A 41 -23.86 4.35 -5.76
CA VAL A 41 -24.21 2.92 -5.83
C VAL A 41 -25.47 2.67 -5.04
N ASP A 42 -26.41 1.96 -5.63
CA ASP A 42 -27.66 1.52 -4.98
C ASP A 42 -28.08 0.13 -5.48
N ALA A 43 -29.24 -0.34 -5.08
CA ALA A 43 -29.77 -1.65 -5.50
C ALA A 43 -29.99 -1.79 -7.02
N THR A 44 -30.01 -0.68 -7.77
CA THR A 44 -30.21 -0.70 -9.24
C THR A 44 -28.91 -0.72 -10.02
N GLY A 45 -27.77 -0.48 -9.36
CA GLY A 45 -26.44 -0.49 -9.95
C GLY A 45 -25.56 0.68 -9.52
N CYS A 46 -24.56 0.96 -10.33
CA CYS A 46 -23.57 2.00 -10.09
C CYS A 46 -23.68 3.10 -11.15
N THR A 47 -23.69 4.36 -10.73
CA THR A 47 -23.70 5.52 -11.64
C THR A 47 -22.51 6.41 -11.35
N LEU A 48 -21.67 6.63 -12.36
CA LEU A 48 -20.64 7.66 -12.39
C LEU A 48 -21.23 8.95 -12.95
N TYR A 49 -21.27 10.01 -12.17
CA TYR A 49 -21.54 11.36 -12.61
C TYR A 49 -20.24 12.08 -12.87
N THR A 50 -20.02 12.57 -14.08
CA THR A 50 -18.78 13.24 -14.48
C THR A 50 -19.03 14.35 -15.52
N ASP A 51 -18.01 15.12 -15.82
CA ASP A 51 -18.09 16.18 -16.81
C ASP A 51 -17.50 15.75 -18.20
N ARG A 52 -17.59 16.66 -19.18
CA ARG A 52 -17.19 16.38 -20.55
C ARG A 52 -15.71 16.00 -20.74
N ARG A 53 -14.87 16.30 -19.76
CA ARG A 53 -13.42 15.95 -19.81
C ARG A 53 -13.21 14.43 -19.69
N TYR A 54 -14.14 13.74 -19.01
CA TYR A 54 -14.02 12.33 -18.69
C TYR A 54 -15.07 11.44 -19.36
N THR A 55 -16.17 12.02 -19.87
CA THR A 55 -17.34 11.27 -20.39
C THR A 55 -16.93 10.25 -21.45
N GLU A 56 -16.19 10.66 -22.50
CA GLU A 56 -15.79 9.77 -23.60
C GLU A 56 -14.95 8.58 -23.09
N ALA A 57 -13.97 8.85 -22.21
CA ALA A 57 -13.12 7.81 -21.65
C ALA A 57 -13.90 6.85 -20.74
N ALA A 58 -14.82 7.39 -19.94
CA ALA A 58 -15.67 6.61 -19.04
C ALA A 58 -16.67 5.75 -19.83
N GLU A 59 -17.37 6.31 -20.82
CA GLU A 59 -18.30 5.56 -21.67
C GLU A 59 -17.62 4.41 -22.40
N LYS A 60 -16.41 4.64 -22.92
CA LYS A 60 -15.61 3.59 -23.55
C LYS A 60 -15.18 2.50 -22.58
N LEU A 61 -14.78 2.89 -21.36
CA LEU A 61 -14.32 1.96 -20.31
C LEU A 61 -15.48 1.08 -19.81
N PHE A 62 -16.67 1.69 -19.64
CA PHE A 62 -17.82 1.03 -19.03
C PHE A 62 -18.79 0.41 -20.03
N ASP A 63 -18.47 0.44 -21.34
CA ASP A 63 -19.30 -0.23 -22.34
C ASP A 63 -19.44 -1.74 -22.02
N GLY A 64 -20.69 -2.20 -21.98
CA GLY A 64 -21.01 -3.59 -21.61
C GLY A 64 -20.80 -3.95 -20.13
N THR A 65 -20.64 -2.95 -19.24
CA THR A 65 -20.56 -3.17 -17.78
C THR A 65 -21.87 -2.79 -17.09
N ASN A 66 -21.92 -2.92 -15.74
CA ASN A 66 -23.02 -2.47 -14.89
C ASN A 66 -22.85 -1.04 -14.34
N VAL A 67 -21.93 -0.24 -14.90
CA VAL A 67 -21.74 1.17 -14.55
C VAL A 67 -22.40 2.07 -15.59
N THR A 68 -23.30 2.94 -15.16
CA THR A 68 -23.92 3.97 -15.98
C THR A 68 -23.08 5.25 -15.89
N VAL A 69 -22.81 5.89 -17.03
CA VAL A 69 -22.15 7.20 -17.08
C VAL A 69 -23.19 8.28 -17.33
N ALA A 70 -23.17 9.33 -16.50
CA ALA A 70 -24.10 10.46 -16.61
C ALA A 70 -23.35 11.79 -16.47
N MET A 71 -23.89 12.85 -17.07
CA MET A 71 -23.37 14.19 -16.88
C MET A 71 -23.61 14.65 -15.45
N TYR A 72 -22.56 15.21 -14.82
CA TYR A 72 -22.69 15.72 -13.47
C TYR A 72 -23.60 16.94 -13.40
N ASN A 73 -24.68 16.82 -12.64
CA ASN A 73 -25.56 17.89 -12.23
C ASN A 73 -25.79 17.78 -10.73
N ARG A 74 -25.30 18.75 -9.98
CA ARG A 74 -25.37 18.73 -8.51
C ARG A 74 -26.80 18.59 -7.97
N ASP A 75 -27.73 19.34 -8.54
CA ASP A 75 -29.11 19.35 -8.03
C ASP A 75 -29.80 17.98 -8.29
N GLU A 76 -29.53 17.36 -9.43
CA GLU A 76 -30.03 16.01 -9.74
C GLU A 76 -29.44 14.96 -8.80
N VAL A 77 -28.12 15.03 -8.52
CA VAL A 77 -27.46 14.13 -7.57
C VAL A 77 -28.05 14.29 -6.17
N LEU A 78 -28.18 15.53 -5.68
CA LEU A 78 -28.78 15.80 -4.37
C LEU A 78 -30.21 15.31 -4.28
N GLN A 79 -31.04 15.54 -5.32
CA GLN A 79 -32.40 15.05 -5.41
C GLN A 79 -32.48 13.52 -5.36
N ARG A 80 -31.58 12.83 -6.10
CA ARG A 80 -31.48 11.37 -6.05
C ARG A 80 -31.12 10.88 -4.65
N LEU A 81 -30.10 11.48 -4.03
CA LEU A 81 -29.64 11.09 -2.71
C LEU A 81 -30.68 11.31 -1.62
N ALA A 82 -31.47 12.39 -1.71
CA ALA A 82 -32.56 12.69 -0.77
C ALA A 82 -33.72 11.71 -0.84
N ALA A 83 -33.84 10.90 -1.90
CA ALA A 83 -34.86 9.87 -2.04
C ALA A 83 -34.58 8.60 -1.23
N TYR A 84 -33.33 8.38 -0.79
CA TYR A 84 -32.96 7.24 0.04
C TYR A 84 -33.20 7.53 1.52
N LYS A 85 -33.56 6.49 2.28
CA LYS A 85 -33.68 6.58 3.75
C LYS A 85 -32.35 6.72 4.45
N SER A 86 -31.27 6.20 3.82
CA SER A 86 -29.91 6.28 4.33
C SER A 86 -28.90 6.27 3.19
N VAL A 87 -27.94 7.18 3.25
CA VAL A 87 -26.82 7.29 2.29
C VAL A 87 -25.52 7.12 3.04
N GLY A 88 -24.77 6.05 2.70
CA GLY A 88 -23.44 5.79 3.23
C GLY A 88 -22.41 6.71 2.56
N ILE A 89 -21.60 7.37 3.36
CA ILE A 89 -20.42 8.12 2.93
C ILE A 89 -19.24 7.80 3.83
N SER A 90 -18.02 7.91 3.31
CA SER A 90 -16.82 7.88 4.14
C SER A 90 -16.68 9.22 4.88
N PHE A 91 -16.68 9.21 6.20
CA PHE A 91 -16.43 10.42 7.00
C PHE A 91 -14.96 10.82 6.98
N ASP A 92 -14.05 9.83 6.83
CA ASP A 92 -12.60 10.06 6.74
C ASP A 92 -12.19 10.68 5.41
N GLN A 93 -12.90 10.38 4.31
CA GLN A 93 -12.53 10.77 2.95
C GLN A 93 -13.43 11.87 2.35
N THR A 94 -14.57 12.16 2.96
CA THR A 94 -15.47 13.20 2.48
C THR A 94 -15.03 14.57 2.98
N ALA A 95 -14.78 15.51 2.07
CA ALA A 95 -14.43 16.87 2.45
C ALA A 95 -15.54 17.47 3.33
N HIS A 96 -15.17 18.14 4.42
CA HIS A 96 -16.14 18.71 5.37
C HIS A 96 -17.18 19.64 4.70
N ILE A 97 -16.75 20.43 3.71
CA ILE A 97 -17.66 21.30 2.96
C ILE A 97 -18.70 20.51 2.16
N GLU A 98 -18.35 19.34 1.68
CA GLU A 98 -19.26 18.46 0.97
C GLU A 98 -20.23 17.79 1.95
N TYR A 99 -19.74 17.29 3.08
CA TYR A 99 -20.58 16.78 4.16
C TYR A 99 -21.67 17.79 4.56
N LEU A 100 -21.29 19.03 4.82
CA LEU A 100 -22.24 20.10 5.17
C LEU A 100 -23.26 20.38 4.06
N ALA A 101 -22.86 20.25 2.81
CA ALA A 101 -23.76 20.48 1.68
C ALA A 101 -24.80 19.34 1.55
N LEU A 102 -24.40 18.10 1.77
CA LEU A 102 -25.27 16.93 1.79
C LEU A 102 -26.24 16.98 3.00
N GLU A 103 -25.73 17.31 4.18
CA GLU A 103 -26.52 17.49 5.39
C GLU A 103 -27.59 18.60 5.23
N LYS A 104 -27.19 19.75 4.66
CA LYS A 104 -28.10 20.87 4.37
C LYS A 104 -29.20 20.50 3.37
N ALA A 105 -28.94 19.56 2.46
CA ALA A 105 -29.91 19.03 1.54
C ALA A 105 -30.88 18.04 2.20
N GLY A 106 -30.76 17.79 3.50
CA GLY A 106 -31.63 16.89 4.26
C GLY A 106 -31.38 15.40 4.05
N ILE A 107 -30.19 15.05 3.53
CA ILE A 107 -29.79 13.65 3.28
C ILE A 107 -29.43 13.02 4.63
N ASN A 108 -29.96 11.84 4.92
CA ASN A 108 -29.61 11.07 6.10
C ASN A 108 -28.29 10.33 5.87
N LEU A 109 -27.18 10.92 6.33
CA LEU A 109 -25.82 10.44 6.14
C LEU A 109 -25.44 9.40 7.20
N VAL A 110 -24.84 8.30 6.75
CA VAL A 110 -24.34 7.21 7.60
C VAL A 110 -22.85 7.02 7.33
N ASN A 111 -22.04 6.96 8.39
CA ASN A 111 -20.63 6.63 8.27
C ASN A 111 -20.46 5.17 7.85
N VAL A 112 -19.74 4.94 6.75
CA VAL A 112 -19.44 3.60 6.23
C VAL A 112 -17.94 3.28 6.13
N ASP A 113 -17.09 4.00 6.87
CA ASP A 113 -15.63 3.79 6.86
C ASP A 113 -15.24 2.38 7.25
N GLU A 114 -15.91 1.78 8.24
CA GLU A 114 -15.67 0.39 8.63
C GLU A 114 -16.10 -0.59 7.53
N GLY A 115 -17.20 -0.31 6.85
CA GLY A 115 -17.67 -1.09 5.69
C GLY A 115 -16.65 -1.06 4.54
N PHE A 116 -16.13 0.11 4.20
CA PHE A 116 -15.04 0.25 3.22
C PHE A 116 -13.79 -0.51 3.66
N SER A 117 -13.31 -0.24 4.86
CA SER A 117 -12.11 -0.86 5.41
C SER A 117 -12.20 -2.39 5.41
N THR A 118 -13.36 -2.95 5.82
CA THR A 118 -13.60 -4.40 5.82
C THR A 118 -13.68 -4.95 4.40
N ALA A 119 -14.37 -4.24 3.49
CA ALA A 119 -14.51 -4.68 2.11
C ALA A 119 -13.18 -4.71 1.35
N MET A 120 -12.26 -3.77 1.64
CA MET A 120 -10.97 -3.61 0.98
C MET A 120 -9.91 -4.59 1.50
N MET A 121 -10.08 -5.17 2.71
CA MET A 121 -9.06 -6.05 3.30
C MET A 121 -8.78 -7.28 2.44
N VAL A 122 -9.83 -7.97 1.95
CA VAL A 122 -9.71 -9.17 1.12
C VAL A 122 -9.79 -8.77 -0.34
N LYS A 123 -8.70 -8.93 -1.05
CA LYS A 123 -8.53 -8.55 -2.45
C LYS A 123 -9.15 -9.58 -3.39
N SER A 124 -9.80 -9.10 -4.43
CA SER A 124 -10.20 -9.93 -5.58
C SER A 124 -8.97 -10.33 -6.41
N GLU A 125 -9.09 -11.33 -7.26
CA GLU A 125 -8.00 -11.76 -8.17
C GLU A 125 -7.50 -10.61 -9.04
N TRP A 126 -8.39 -9.73 -9.54
CA TRP A 126 -8.00 -8.57 -10.32
C TRP A 126 -7.15 -7.57 -9.51
N GLU A 127 -7.48 -7.34 -8.24
CA GLU A 127 -6.69 -6.49 -7.34
C GLU A 127 -5.32 -7.12 -7.05
N LEU A 128 -5.29 -8.44 -6.80
CA LEU A 128 -4.04 -9.19 -6.60
C LEU A 128 -3.13 -9.13 -7.83
N ASP A 129 -3.69 -9.22 -9.05
CA ASP A 129 -2.92 -9.11 -10.29
C ASP A 129 -2.29 -7.72 -10.45
N ASN A 130 -3.00 -6.65 -10.07
CA ASN A 130 -2.45 -5.29 -10.11
C ASN A 130 -1.35 -5.07 -9.08
N ILE A 131 -1.51 -5.59 -7.86
CA ILE A 131 -0.47 -5.55 -6.81
C ILE A 131 0.75 -6.35 -7.29
N ALA A 132 0.56 -7.55 -7.83
CA ALA A 132 1.64 -8.38 -8.37
C ALA A 132 2.40 -7.64 -9.47
N LYS A 133 1.69 -6.93 -10.36
CA LYS A 133 2.34 -6.14 -11.42
C LYS A 133 3.11 -4.93 -10.88
N ALA A 134 2.58 -4.25 -9.84
CA ALA A 134 3.29 -3.18 -9.18
C ALA A 134 4.58 -3.69 -8.50
N CYS A 135 4.52 -4.84 -7.84
CA CYS A 135 5.67 -5.51 -7.24
C CYS A 135 6.72 -5.90 -8.30
N GLU A 136 6.28 -6.48 -9.42
CA GLU A 136 7.17 -6.83 -10.53
C GLU A 136 7.93 -5.62 -11.08
N ILE A 137 7.23 -4.49 -11.30
CA ILE A 137 7.83 -3.23 -11.77
C ILE A 137 8.85 -2.70 -10.77
N ALA A 138 8.51 -2.72 -9.46
CA ALA A 138 9.40 -2.25 -8.41
C ALA A 138 10.69 -3.10 -8.35
N GLU A 139 10.58 -4.44 -8.37
CA GLU A 139 11.74 -5.33 -8.37
C GLU A 139 12.61 -5.15 -9.61
N ASP A 140 12.01 -5.06 -10.80
CA ASP A 140 12.75 -4.89 -12.05
C ASP A 140 13.49 -3.54 -12.04
N ALA A 141 12.85 -2.45 -11.58
CA ALA A 141 13.46 -1.14 -11.46
C ALA A 141 14.64 -1.14 -10.47
N PHE A 142 14.49 -1.82 -9.34
CA PHE A 142 15.57 -1.95 -8.35
C PHE A 142 16.76 -2.75 -8.91
N ASN A 143 16.51 -3.87 -9.55
CA ASN A 143 17.56 -4.67 -10.17
C ASN A 143 18.30 -3.92 -11.30
N GLU A 144 17.57 -3.07 -12.07
CA GLU A 144 18.21 -2.17 -13.05
C GLU A 144 18.98 -1.02 -12.40
N LEU A 145 18.64 -0.60 -11.18
CA LEU A 145 19.31 0.46 -10.44
C LEU A 145 20.67 0.02 -9.90
N LEU A 146 20.77 -1.18 -9.30
CA LEU A 146 21.93 -1.64 -8.56
C LEU A 146 23.27 -1.40 -9.30
N PRO A 147 23.45 -1.74 -10.59
CA PRO A 147 24.71 -1.53 -11.30
C PRO A 147 25.03 -0.06 -11.61
N GLU A 148 24.06 0.84 -11.43
CA GLU A 148 24.21 2.27 -11.71
C GLU A 148 24.60 3.09 -10.46
N ILE A 149 24.48 2.50 -9.25
CA ILE A 149 24.86 3.14 -7.99
C ILE A 149 26.38 3.31 -7.94
N LYS A 150 26.83 4.55 -7.66
CA LYS A 150 28.25 4.92 -7.65
C LYS A 150 28.57 5.80 -6.45
N GLU A 151 29.80 5.71 -5.97
CA GLU A 151 30.34 6.61 -4.96
C GLU A 151 30.12 8.09 -5.35
N GLY A 152 29.75 8.89 -4.39
CA GLY A 152 29.48 10.32 -4.57
C GLY A 152 28.07 10.67 -5.08
N MET A 153 27.24 9.68 -5.44
CA MET A 153 25.81 9.93 -5.71
C MET A 153 25.10 10.39 -4.42
N ALA A 154 24.16 11.32 -4.54
CA ALA A 154 23.30 11.70 -3.43
C ALA A 154 22.16 10.71 -3.24
N GLU A 155 21.60 10.60 -2.03
CA GLU A 155 20.38 9.85 -1.74
C GLU A 155 19.26 10.23 -2.73
N MET A 156 19.05 11.54 -2.95
CA MET A 156 18.05 12.07 -3.89
C MET A 156 18.33 11.67 -5.35
N GLU A 157 19.61 11.56 -5.76
CA GLU A 157 19.95 11.13 -7.11
C GLU A 157 19.61 9.64 -7.33
N VAL A 158 19.85 8.81 -6.30
CA VAL A 158 19.47 7.38 -6.32
C VAL A 158 17.95 7.22 -6.34
N ALA A 159 17.22 7.96 -5.50
CA ALA A 159 15.76 7.97 -5.49
C ALA A 159 15.18 8.36 -6.85
N ALA A 160 15.64 9.49 -7.42
CA ALA A 160 15.17 9.98 -8.72
C ALA A 160 15.43 8.97 -9.86
N LEU A 161 16.58 8.28 -9.83
CA LEU A 161 16.90 7.26 -10.82
C LEU A 161 15.99 6.03 -10.69
N LEU A 162 15.71 5.58 -9.47
CA LEU A 162 14.78 4.47 -9.21
C LEU A 162 13.36 4.81 -9.66
N GLU A 163 12.88 6.00 -9.31
CA GLU A 163 11.55 6.49 -9.71
C GLU A 163 11.40 6.61 -11.23
N TYR A 164 12.44 7.11 -11.91
CA TYR A 164 12.47 7.13 -13.37
C TYR A 164 12.35 5.72 -13.96
N LYS A 165 13.08 4.73 -13.41
CA LYS A 165 13.01 3.34 -13.87
C LYS A 165 11.63 2.73 -13.66
N MET A 166 11.04 2.89 -12.47
CA MET A 166 9.67 2.44 -12.21
C MET A 166 8.67 3.05 -13.21
N ARG A 167 8.78 4.36 -13.46
CA ARG A 167 7.92 5.05 -14.43
C ARG A 167 8.13 4.52 -15.86
N LYS A 168 9.37 4.29 -16.27
CA LYS A 168 9.73 3.75 -17.58
C LYS A 168 9.17 2.34 -17.80
N LEU A 169 9.12 1.53 -16.72
CA LEU A 169 8.56 0.18 -16.76
C LEU A 169 7.02 0.14 -16.67
N GLY A 170 6.35 1.30 -16.54
CA GLY A 170 4.91 1.42 -16.65
C GLY A 170 4.17 1.75 -15.35
N ALA A 171 4.87 2.12 -14.28
CA ALA A 171 4.22 2.59 -13.07
C ALA A 171 3.42 3.89 -13.30
N GLU A 172 2.21 3.98 -12.74
CA GLU A 172 1.37 5.19 -12.78
C GLU A 172 1.88 6.30 -11.87
N GLY A 173 2.53 5.94 -10.78
CA GLY A 173 3.03 6.81 -9.75
C GLY A 173 3.78 6.04 -8.69
N LEU A 174 4.21 6.75 -7.66
CA LEU A 174 4.82 6.15 -6.47
C LEU A 174 3.72 5.73 -5.49
N SER A 175 3.97 4.69 -4.71
CA SER A 175 3.12 4.32 -3.57
C SER A 175 3.23 5.37 -2.46
N PHE A 176 4.46 5.85 -2.24
CA PHE A 176 4.87 6.86 -1.27
C PHE A 176 6.20 7.50 -1.72
N PRO A 177 6.65 8.61 -1.11
CA PRO A 177 7.97 9.19 -1.41
C PRO A 177 9.09 8.17 -1.13
N THR A 178 9.92 7.88 -2.14
CA THR A 178 11.02 6.93 -2.04
C THR A 178 12.00 7.31 -0.92
N ILE A 179 12.30 6.39 -0.01
CA ILE A 179 13.28 6.58 1.04
C ILE A 179 14.61 5.97 0.58
N VAL A 180 15.66 6.79 0.53
CA VAL A 180 17.03 6.35 0.34
C VAL A 180 17.85 6.90 1.51
N ALA A 181 18.52 6.02 2.25
CA ALA A 181 19.30 6.37 3.42
C ALA A 181 20.69 5.73 3.35
N PHE A 182 21.75 6.52 3.53
CA PHE A 182 23.13 6.08 3.52
C PHE A 182 23.75 6.10 4.93
N GLY A 183 24.52 5.07 5.28
CA GLY A 183 25.23 4.94 6.54
C GLY A 183 24.30 5.16 7.74
N ALA A 184 24.67 6.05 8.66
CA ALA A 184 23.88 6.32 9.87
C ALA A 184 22.46 6.86 9.63
N HIS A 185 22.14 7.36 8.44
CA HIS A 185 20.77 7.76 8.08
C HIS A 185 19.81 6.55 8.03
N ALA A 186 20.31 5.38 7.67
CA ALA A 186 19.53 4.15 7.66
C ALA A 186 18.96 3.79 9.07
N ALA A 187 19.60 4.30 10.13
CA ALA A 187 19.10 4.12 11.50
C ALA A 187 17.81 4.88 11.81
N VAL A 188 17.32 5.72 10.89
CA VAL A 188 16.05 6.46 11.02
C VAL A 188 15.01 5.80 10.12
N PRO A 189 13.99 5.07 10.68
CA PRO A 189 13.03 4.30 9.87
C PRO A 189 12.29 5.12 8.80
N HIS A 190 11.91 6.36 9.11
CA HIS A 190 11.27 7.32 8.20
C HIS A 190 12.22 8.46 7.84
N HIS A 191 13.43 8.10 7.37
CA HIS A 191 14.40 9.08 6.91
C HIS A 191 13.85 9.90 5.74
N GLU A 192 14.11 11.21 5.76
CA GLU A 192 13.82 12.08 4.63
C GLU A 192 15.01 12.07 3.66
N THR A 193 14.82 11.49 2.47
CA THR A 193 15.83 11.41 1.41
C THR A 193 16.42 12.77 1.08
N GLY A 194 17.74 12.90 1.19
CA GLY A 194 18.44 14.17 1.11
C GLY A 194 19.58 14.22 0.11
N MET A 195 20.54 15.11 0.38
CA MET A 195 21.70 15.37 -0.48
C MET A 195 22.99 14.70 0.05
N THR A 196 22.89 13.84 1.06
CA THR A 196 24.02 13.10 1.59
C THR A 196 24.64 12.24 0.49
N LYS A 197 25.96 12.25 0.42
CA LYS A 197 26.72 11.57 -0.64
C LYS A 197 27.18 10.20 -0.18
N LEU A 198 26.94 9.21 -1.03
CA LEU A 198 27.37 7.82 -0.84
C LEU A 198 28.89 7.72 -0.78
N GLN A 199 29.40 7.01 0.22
CA GLN A 199 30.82 6.73 0.41
C GLN A 199 31.08 5.22 0.41
N PHE A 200 32.30 4.83 0.07
CA PHE A 200 32.71 3.43 0.19
C PHE A 200 32.61 2.97 1.64
N GLY A 201 31.89 1.87 1.87
CA GLY A 201 31.62 1.31 3.19
C GLY A 201 30.27 1.74 3.77
N ASP A 202 29.49 2.60 3.11
CA ASP A 202 28.15 2.93 3.60
C ASP A 202 27.19 1.76 3.45
N GLU A 203 26.32 1.57 4.43
CA GLU A 203 25.07 0.83 4.29
C GLU A 203 24.10 1.67 3.48
N ILE A 204 23.34 1.02 2.60
CA ILE A 204 22.27 1.63 1.81
C ILE A 204 20.96 0.95 2.17
N LEU A 205 20.00 1.72 2.66
CA LEU A 205 18.62 1.29 2.80
C LEU A 205 17.79 2.03 1.76
N ILE A 206 17.05 1.28 0.94
CA ILE A 206 16.09 1.84 -0.02
C ILE A 206 14.72 1.23 0.26
N ASP A 207 13.73 2.09 0.53
CA ASP A 207 12.34 1.74 0.72
C ASP A 207 11.50 2.47 -0.33
N PHE A 208 10.77 1.70 -1.15
CA PHE A 208 10.13 2.20 -2.36
C PHE A 208 8.96 1.34 -2.79
N GLY A 209 8.10 1.94 -3.56
CA GLY A 209 6.97 1.26 -4.18
C GLY A 209 6.34 2.08 -5.29
N CYS A 210 5.57 1.41 -6.13
CA CYS A 210 4.87 2.05 -7.24
C CYS A 210 3.42 1.57 -7.36
N LYS A 211 2.66 2.24 -8.22
CA LYS A 211 1.24 1.96 -8.45
C LYS A 211 0.96 1.44 -9.84
N VAL A 212 0.06 0.46 -9.91
CA VAL A 212 -0.56 -0.02 -11.15
C VAL A 212 -2.07 -0.08 -10.94
N ASN A 213 -2.83 0.59 -11.79
CA ASN A 213 -4.29 0.77 -11.65
C ASN A 213 -4.70 1.26 -10.24
N GLY A 214 -3.85 2.11 -9.64
CA GLY A 214 -4.00 2.65 -8.30
C GLY A 214 -3.50 1.75 -7.16
N TYR A 215 -3.23 0.46 -7.39
CA TYR A 215 -2.77 -0.48 -6.37
C TYR A 215 -1.27 -0.37 -6.14
N CYS A 216 -0.89 -0.35 -4.86
CA CYS A 216 0.47 -0.13 -4.38
C CYS A 216 1.29 -1.43 -4.31
N SER A 217 2.59 -1.31 -4.55
CA SER A 217 3.61 -2.21 -4.01
C SER A 217 4.38 -1.51 -2.90
N ASP A 218 5.06 -2.30 -2.06
CA ASP A 218 5.90 -1.85 -0.97
C ASP A 218 7.07 -2.82 -0.81
N ILE A 219 8.31 -2.30 -0.79
CA ILE A 219 9.51 -3.12 -0.73
C ILE A 219 10.68 -2.31 -0.14
N THR A 220 11.36 -2.91 0.84
CA THR A 220 12.63 -2.38 1.35
C THR A 220 13.76 -3.38 1.13
N ARG A 221 14.92 -2.87 0.72
CA ARG A 221 16.17 -3.61 0.70
C ARG A 221 17.28 -2.81 1.35
N THR A 222 18.09 -3.51 2.14
CA THR A 222 19.32 -2.97 2.74
C THR A 222 20.51 -3.73 2.20
N PHE A 223 21.60 -3.03 1.88
CA PHE A 223 22.81 -3.60 1.30
C PHE A 223 24.05 -2.74 1.61
N LEU A 224 25.25 -3.19 1.24
CA LEU A 224 26.50 -2.47 1.45
C LEU A 224 27.04 -1.91 0.14
N PHE A 225 27.61 -0.71 0.18
CA PHE A 225 28.43 -0.15 -0.89
C PHE A 225 29.91 -0.35 -0.58
N GLY A 226 30.43 -1.50 -1.00
CA GLY A 226 31.76 -1.97 -0.62
C GLY A 226 31.82 -2.58 0.78
N ASP A 227 32.89 -3.29 1.07
CA ASP A 227 33.13 -3.87 2.40
C ASP A 227 34.57 -3.51 2.85
N ASP A 228 34.66 -2.60 3.80
CA ASP A 228 35.93 -2.16 4.39
C ASP A 228 36.41 -3.05 5.57
N GLY A 229 35.68 -4.14 5.83
CA GLY A 229 35.95 -5.09 6.91
C GLY A 229 35.51 -4.67 8.29
N LYS A 230 34.75 -3.56 8.44
CA LYS A 230 34.28 -3.06 9.74
C LYS A 230 32.80 -3.34 10.02
N HIS A 231 32.10 -4.06 9.14
CA HIS A 231 30.65 -4.25 9.18
C HIS A 231 30.19 -5.51 9.93
N GLU A 232 30.97 -6.06 10.86
CA GLU A 232 30.61 -7.31 11.57
C GLU A 232 29.30 -7.18 12.37
N ALA A 233 29.09 -6.04 13.07
CA ALA A 233 27.86 -5.80 13.82
C ALA A 233 26.64 -5.69 12.88
N PHE A 234 26.76 -4.95 11.79
CA PHE A 234 25.74 -4.82 10.74
C PHE A 234 25.40 -6.18 10.12
N LYS A 235 26.41 -6.96 9.69
CA LYS A 235 26.23 -8.28 9.07
C LYS A 235 25.51 -9.24 10.00
N LYS A 236 25.85 -9.21 11.31
CA LYS A 236 25.17 -10.01 12.31
C LYS A 236 23.70 -9.59 12.50
N ALA A 237 23.44 -8.29 12.58
CA ALA A 237 22.09 -7.76 12.66
C ALA A 237 21.28 -8.07 11.39
N TYR A 238 21.89 -7.93 10.20
CA TYR A 238 21.28 -8.30 8.92
C TYR A 238 20.84 -9.76 8.89
N ALA A 239 21.71 -10.68 9.32
CA ALA A 239 21.37 -12.09 9.40
C ALA A 239 20.18 -12.36 10.33
N SER A 240 20.05 -11.62 11.44
CA SER A 240 18.93 -11.73 12.37
C SER A 240 17.62 -11.17 11.78
N VAL A 241 17.68 -10.05 11.05
CA VAL A 241 16.52 -9.49 10.35
C VAL A 241 16.06 -10.44 9.23
N LEU A 242 16.97 -10.94 8.41
CA LEU A 242 16.67 -11.92 7.37
C LEU A 242 16.06 -13.21 7.93
N LYS A 243 16.57 -13.70 9.07
CA LYS A 243 16.00 -14.85 9.79
C LYS A 243 14.57 -14.55 10.24
N ALA A 244 14.31 -13.37 10.82
CA ALA A 244 12.99 -12.97 11.30
C ALA A 244 11.97 -12.87 10.14
N HIS A 245 12.38 -12.26 9.01
CA HIS A 245 11.61 -12.18 7.78
C HIS A 245 11.25 -13.58 7.23
N ASN A 246 12.25 -14.47 7.09
CA ASN A 246 11.99 -15.82 6.59
C ASN A 246 11.09 -16.62 7.53
N LEU A 247 11.24 -16.48 8.85
CA LEU A 247 10.37 -17.13 9.83
C LEU A 247 8.93 -16.62 9.76
N ALA A 248 8.72 -15.32 9.55
CA ALA A 248 7.39 -14.76 9.37
C ALA A 248 6.71 -15.37 8.14
N GLN A 249 7.38 -15.39 7.00
CA GLN A 249 6.82 -15.98 5.78
C GLN A 249 6.57 -17.49 5.88
N GLU A 250 7.39 -18.22 6.63
CA GLU A 250 7.22 -19.67 6.85
C GLU A 250 6.04 -19.99 7.78
N LYS A 251 5.85 -19.17 8.85
CA LYS A 251 4.97 -19.53 9.96
C LYS A 251 3.63 -18.81 10.00
N ILE A 252 3.50 -17.67 9.34
CA ILE A 252 2.21 -16.97 9.26
C ILE A 252 1.24 -17.81 8.42
N VAL A 253 0.05 -18.06 8.98
CA VAL A 253 -1.02 -18.82 8.32
C VAL A 253 -2.37 -18.12 8.51
N SER A 254 -3.32 -18.41 7.62
CA SER A 254 -4.68 -17.92 7.75
C SER A 254 -5.31 -18.33 9.08
N GLY A 255 -6.03 -17.40 9.70
CA GLY A 255 -6.66 -17.55 11.02
C GLY A 255 -5.84 -16.99 12.18
N MET A 256 -4.55 -16.70 11.99
CA MET A 256 -3.74 -15.95 12.97
C MET A 256 -4.21 -14.50 13.04
N THR A 257 -4.15 -13.89 14.22
CA THR A 257 -4.30 -12.45 14.37
C THR A 257 -3.03 -11.73 13.91
N GLY A 258 -3.15 -10.45 13.51
CA GLY A 258 -1.98 -9.62 13.21
C GLY A 258 -0.97 -9.58 14.37
N LYS A 259 -1.44 -9.68 15.62
CA LYS A 259 -0.61 -9.75 16.82
C LYS A 259 0.21 -11.05 16.89
N GLU A 260 -0.41 -12.19 16.62
CA GLU A 260 0.29 -13.49 16.58
C GLU A 260 1.32 -13.54 15.43
N ALA A 261 1.00 -12.93 14.30
CA ALA A 261 1.91 -12.82 13.16
C ALA A 261 3.12 -11.92 13.48
N ASP A 262 2.91 -10.72 14.05
CA ASP A 262 3.98 -9.81 14.50
C ASP A 262 4.92 -10.50 15.52
N ALA A 263 4.35 -11.25 16.45
CA ALA A 263 5.13 -11.93 17.50
C ALA A 263 6.18 -12.90 16.92
N ILE A 264 5.95 -13.51 15.76
CA ILE A 264 6.90 -14.45 15.13
C ILE A 264 8.25 -13.76 14.85
N ALA A 265 8.23 -12.61 14.17
CA ALA A 265 9.44 -11.86 13.85
C ALA A 265 10.01 -11.17 15.09
N ARG A 266 9.16 -10.57 15.92
CA ARG A 266 9.56 -9.84 17.13
C ARG A 266 10.25 -10.74 18.14
N ASP A 267 9.73 -11.93 18.40
CA ASP A 267 10.34 -12.90 19.32
C ASP A 267 11.66 -13.45 18.76
N SER A 268 11.77 -13.62 17.43
CA SER A 268 13.02 -14.00 16.79
C SER A 268 14.11 -12.95 16.98
N LEU A 269 13.81 -11.67 16.73
CA LEU A 269 14.74 -10.56 16.93
C LEU A 269 15.09 -10.38 18.40
N LYS A 270 14.13 -10.55 19.31
CA LYS A 270 14.35 -10.49 20.77
C LYS A 270 15.28 -11.61 21.25
N ALA A 271 15.12 -12.83 20.73
CA ALA A 271 16.00 -13.96 21.06
C ALA A 271 17.44 -13.74 20.59
N ASP A 272 17.64 -13.04 19.49
CA ASP A 272 18.96 -12.68 18.95
C ASP A 272 19.54 -11.40 19.59
N GLY A 273 18.83 -10.74 20.54
CA GLY A 273 19.27 -9.57 21.29
C GLY A 273 18.90 -8.22 20.65
N TYR A 274 18.06 -8.20 19.62
CA TYR A 274 17.66 -6.99 18.88
C TYR A 274 16.24 -6.51 19.18
N GLY A 275 15.55 -7.08 20.17
CA GLY A 275 14.14 -6.79 20.45
C GLY A 275 13.83 -5.30 20.68
N GLU A 276 14.71 -4.57 21.37
CA GLU A 276 14.54 -3.14 21.65
C GLU A 276 14.81 -2.26 20.42
N LEU A 277 15.49 -2.79 19.42
CA LEU A 277 15.83 -2.09 18.18
C LEU A 277 14.78 -2.30 17.07
N PHE A 278 13.80 -3.18 17.28
CA PHE A 278 12.64 -3.34 16.41
C PHE A 278 11.48 -2.47 16.89
N THR A 279 11.43 -1.24 16.44
CA THR A 279 10.62 -0.16 17.01
C THR A 279 9.25 0.03 16.37
N HIS A 280 8.95 -0.66 15.26
CA HIS A 280 7.68 -0.57 14.55
C HIS A 280 6.95 -1.92 14.47
N SER A 281 5.84 -1.99 13.78
CA SER A 281 5.06 -3.20 13.51
C SER A 281 5.77 -4.10 12.51
N LEU A 282 5.43 -5.39 12.49
CA LEU A 282 5.90 -6.28 11.43
C LEU A 282 5.36 -5.88 10.06
N GLY A 283 4.16 -5.25 10.03
CA GLY A 283 3.61 -4.80 8.76
C GLY A 283 2.21 -4.19 8.86
N HIS A 284 1.70 -3.84 7.72
CA HIS A 284 0.40 -3.21 7.50
C HIS A 284 -0.24 -3.74 6.21
N GLY A 285 -1.55 -3.61 6.09
CA GLY A 285 -2.26 -3.92 4.86
C GLY A 285 -1.81 -3.03 3.71
N ILE A 286 -1.82 -3.58 2.50
CA ILE A 286 -1.46 -2.89 1.26
C ILE A 286 -2.59 -3.09 0.25
N GLY A 287 -2.94 -2.04 -0.49
CA GLY A 287 -3.95 -2.06 -1.53
C GLY A 287 -3.93 -0.80 -2.36
N LEU A 288 -5.05 -0.10 -2.45
CA LEU A 288 -5.11 1.23 -3.06
C LEU A 288 -4.38 2.29 -2.22
N ASN A 289 -4.38 2.12 -0.89
CA ASN A 289 -3.47 2.83 0.00
C ASN A 289 -2.28 1.92 0.31
N VAL A 290 -1.11 2.54 0.48
CA VAL A 290 0.05 1.80 0.97
C VAL A 290 -0.18 1.31 2.38
N HIS A 291 -0.83 2.11 3.24
CA HIS A 291 -1.23 1.72 4.59
C HIS A 291 -2.74 1.55 4.69
N GLU A 292 -3.20 0.32 4.86
CA GLU A 292 -4.60 -0.01 5.14
C GLU A 292 -4.72 -1.18 6.15
N LYS A 293 -5.92 -1.65 6.43
CA LYS A 293 -6.09 -2.88 7.23
C LYS A 293 -5.78 -4.13 6.39
N PRO A 294 -5.32 -5.23 7.03
CA PRO A 294 -5.12 -5.41 8.46
C PRO A 294 -3.78 -4.87 8.96
N GLY A 295 -3.68 -4.48 10.23
CA GLY A 295 -2.39 -4.22 10.87
C GLY A 295 -1.75 -5.52 11.35
N VAL A 296 -0.49 -5.77 10.97
CA VAL A 296 0.33 -6.88 11.46
C VAL A 296 1.25 -6.31 12.54
N SER A 297 0.73 -6.18 13.76
CA SER A 297 1.34 -5.39 14.83
C SER A 297 1.05 -5.98 16.20
N PRO A 298 1.76 -5.57 17.27
CA PRO A 298 1.48 -6.02 18.65
C PRO A 298 0.04 -5.76 19.13
N ARG A 299 -0.73 -4.92 18.40
CA ARG A 299 -2.14 -4.58 18.67
C ARG A 299 -3.10 -5.08 17.58
N GLY A 300 -2.64 -5.89 16.64
CA GLY A 300 -3.44 -6.39 15.51
C GLY A 300 -4.40 -7.50 15.94
N GLU A 301 -5.67 -7.18 16.16
CA GLU A 301 -6.71 -8.13 16.59
C GLU A 301 -7.43 -8.82 15.40
N ILE A 302 -7.26 -8.29 14.18
CA ILE A 302 -7.90 -8.84 12.98
C ILE A 302 -7.23 -10.17 12.62
N LYS A 303 -8.04 -11.18 12.34
CA LYS A 303 -7.55 -12.46 11.81
C LYS A 303 -7.18 -12.30 10.35
N LEU A 304 -6.00 -12.76 10.01
CA LEU A 304 -5.50 -12.78 8.65
C LEU A 304 -6.20 -13.90 7.86
N GLU A 305 -6.66 -13.58 6.64
CA GLU A 305 -7.41 -14.48 5.77
C GLU A 305 -6.82 -14.50 4.36
N ASP A 306 -7.10 -15.56 3.61
CA ASP A 306 -6.69 -15.68 2.22
C ASP A 306 -7.20 -14.49 1.39
N GLY A 307 -6.33 -13.95 0.54
CA GLY A 307 -6.60 -12.74 -0.25
C GLY A 307 -6.30 -11.43 0.46
N MET A 308 -5.95 -11.41 1.75
CA MET A 308 -5.39 -10.23 2.40
C MET A 308 -3.96 -10.02 1.94
N VAL A 309 -3.60 -8.76 1.68
CA VAL A 309 -2.24 -8.33 1.29
C VAL A 309 -1.69 -7.43 2.39
N PHE A 310 -0.44 -7.67 2.78
CA PHE A 310 0.25 -6.91 3.82
C PHE A 310 1.77 -6.90 3.61
N SER A 311 2.46 -5.96 4.26
CA SER A 311 3.93 -5.97 4.32
C SER A 311 4.43 -6.98 5.38
N ASP A 312 5.60 -7.56 5.10
CA ASP A 312 6.43 -8.33 6.04
C ASP A 312 7.80 -7.65 6.07
N GLU A 313 7.99 -6.75 7.06
CA GLU A 313 9.06 -5.75 7.06
C GLU A 313 9.83 -5.68 8.41
N PRO A 314 10.33 -6.78 8.95
CA PRO A 314 11.13 -6.68 10.18
C PRO A 314 12.35 -5.78 9.96
N GLY A 315 12.67 -4.95 10.97
CA GLY A 315 13.78 -4.02 10.92
C GLY A 315 14.47 -3.84 12.25
N VAL A 316 15.74 -3.46 12.20
CA VAL A 316 16.61 -3.17 13.37
C VAL A 316 17.32 -1.85 13.13
N TYR A 317 17.24 -0.92 14.08
CA TYR A 317 17.77 0.44 13.94
C TYR A 317 18.62 0.81 15.15
N GLU A 318 19.96 0.79 14.95
CA GLU A 318 20.94 1.19 15.97
C GLU A 318 21.34 2.66 15.75
N ALA A 319 20.83 3.54 16.60
CA ALA A 319 20.93 4.98 16.44
C ALA A 319 22.39 5.44 16.21
N GLY A 320 22.61 6.19 15.13
CA GLY A 320 23.92 6.73 14.75
C GLY A 320 24.90 5.70 14.21
N GLN A 321 24.47 4.46 13.99
CA GLN A 321 25.31 3.39 13.48
C GLN A 321 24.73 2.85 12.17
N TYR A 322 23.66 2.05 12.21
CA TYR A 322 23.06 1.41 11.04
C TYR A 322 21.58 1.18 11.20
N GLY A 323 20.89 1.05 10.10
CA GLY A 323 19.51 0.54 10.04
C GLY A 323 19.36 -0.53 8.98
N ILE A 324 18.55 -1.53 9.28
CA ILE A 324 18.29 -2.68 8.41
C ILE A 324 16.80 -2.91 8.38
N ARG A 325 16.20 -2.93 7.18
CA ARG A 325 14.86 -3.42 6.92
C ARG A 325 14.90 -4.33 5.69
N ILE A 326 14.24 -5.47 5.78
CA ILE A 326 14.01 -6.39 4.66
C ILE A 326 12.52 -6.57 4.58
N GLU A 327 11.94 -6.17 3.47
CA GLU A 327 10.50 -6.09 3.31
C GLU A 327 10.03 -6.71 1.99
N ASP A 328 8.95 -7.45 2.09
CA ASP A 328 8.17 -7.93 0.95
C ASP A 328 6.71 -7.54 1.09
N THR A 329 6.06 -7.22 -0.03
CA THR A 329 4.60 -7.29 -0.14
C THR A 329 4.20 -8.76 -0.27
N VAL A 330 3.33 -9.23 0.63
CA VAL A 330 2.90 -10.62 0.69
C VAL A 330 1.37 -10.74 0.73
N THR A 331 0.85 -11.91 0.34
CA THR A 331 -0.56 -12.28 0.50
C THR A 331 -0.68 -13.65 1.15
N LEU A 332 -1.86 -13.95 1.71
CA LEU A 332 -2.22 -15.31 2.08
C LEU A 332 -2.95 -16.01 0.93
N LYS A 333 -2.49 -17.19 0.58
CA LYS A 333 -3.10 -18.05 -0.43
C LYS A 333 -3.04 -19.51 0.01
N ASN A 334 -4.18 -20.20 -0.01
CA ASN A 334 -4.31 -21.58 0.50
C ASN A 334 -3.79 -21.74 1.94
N GLY A 335 -4.09 -20.75 2.79
CA GLY A 335 -3.73 -20.75 4.19
C GLY A 335 -2.27 -20.38 4.49
N LYS A 336 -1.44 -20.02 3.51
CA LYS A 336 0.00 -19.74 3.67
C LYS A 336 0.38 -18.42 3.04
N VAL A 337 1.48 -17.85 3.53
CA VAL A 337 2.10 -16.66 2.92
C VAL A 337 2.65 -17.01 1.53
N MET A 338 2.37 -16.12 0.59
CA MET A 338 2.96 -16.08 -0.75
C MET A 338 3.51 -14.66 -0.98
N SER A 339 4.80 -14.54 -1.17
CA SER A 339 5.42 -13.27 -1.53
C SER A 339 5.19 -12.96 -3.01
N PHE A 340 4.89 -11.68 -3.31
CA PHE A 340 4.91 -11.16 -4.68
C PHE A 340 6.33 -10.83 -5.15
N MET A 341 7.31 -10.79 -4.22
CA MET A 341 8.71 -10.48 -4.50
C MET A 341 9.50 -11.76 -4.77
N SER A 342 9.86 -11.98 -6.04
CA SER A 342 10.54 -13.22 -6.46
C SER A 342 11.86 -12.99 -7.19
N LYS A 343 12.14 -11.75 -7.62
CA LYS A 343 13.29 -11.40 -8.46
C LYS A 343 14.45 -10.76 -7.69
N THR A 344 14.14 -10.10 -6.57
CA THR A 344 15.12 -9.36 -5.78
C THR A 344 15.67 -10.22 -4.65
N LYS A 345 17.00 -10.32 -4.59
CA LYS A 345 17.69 -11.07 -3.53
C LYS A 345 17.42 -10.47 -2.15
N LYS A 346 17.26 -11.35 -1.16
CA LYS A 346 17.14 -11.00 0.26
C LYS A 346 18.45 -11.20 1.02
N ASP A 347 19.37 -12.01 0.48
CA ASP A 347 20.72 -12.11 1.02
C ASP A 347 21.47 -10.77 0.88
N LEU A 348 22.40 -10.52 1.80
CA LEU A 348 23.18 -9.29 1.80
C LEU A 348 23.91 -9.11 0.47
N ILE A 349 23.57 -8.04 -0.24
CA ILE A 349 24.25 -7.61 -1.46
C ILE A 349 25.41 -6.69 -1.05
N ILE A 350 26.57 -6.84 -1.68
CA ILE A 350 27.71 -5.93 -1.58
C ILE A 350 27.99 -5.46 -3.02
N LEU A 351 27.84 -4.14 -3.26
CA LEU A 351 28.08 -3.50 -4.55
C LEU A 351 29.56 -3.13 -4.72
#